data_517655c3e756e2af0b8664f5361744d7
#
_entry.id   517655c3e756e2af0b8664f5361744d7
#
_cell.length_a   1.000
_cell.length_b   1.000
_cell.length_c   1.000
_cell.angle_alpha   90.00
_cell.angle_beta   90.00
_cell.angle_gamma   90.00
#
_symmetry.space_group_name_H-M   'P 1'
#
loop_
_entity.id
_entity.type
_entity.pdbx_description
1 polymer ?
#
loop_
_entity_poly.entity_id
_entity_poly.type
_entity_poly.pdbx_seq_one_letter_code
_entity_poly.pdbx_strand_id
1 'polypeptide(L)'
;MVNESGQVDGTFVGRRSELASLLAQAADVRSGHPRVVLLTGEPGIGKTALAHRFVSQAQGFQLWEASGEEAEQLLTFGVIEQLVRAAPDSGNPALAELGNRNGEVRDPIWVGAALLELLGTMQAAGPVLVLIDDAQWADRASLQALVFALRRLQADRVLTVMVSRSGSPRGHLAGFHRLVEHGHGAWVRVRGLDTSSIRELGVSMGVDHLSSRAADRIRAHTGGSPLHATAIFDETIPAVLREPSDLPLPATADFGALVRTRLDGCT
;
A
#
# COMPACT_ATOMS: atom_id res chain seq x y z
N MET A 1 -7.25 -7.36 21.15
CA MET A 1 -6.34 -6.46 21.92
C MET A 1 -5.64 -5.59 20.89
N VAL A 2 -5.79 -4.30 20.96
CA VAL A 2 -5.15 -3.34 20.05
C VAL A 2 -3.77 -3.06 20.61
N ASN A 3 -2.72 -3.30 19.81
CA ASN A 3 -1.36 -2.90 20.16
C ASN A 3 -1.22 -1.39 20.03
N GLU A 4 -0.30 -0.77 20.79
CA GLU A 4 -0.03 0.68 20.86
C GLU A 4 0.34 1.34 19.52
N SER A 5 0.42 0.57 18.44
CA SER A 5 0.65 1.03 17.05
C SER A 5 -0.59 1.04 16.17
N GLY A 6 -1.80 0.87 16.73
CA GLY A 6 -3.05 0.90 15.96
C GLY A 6 -3.24 -0.23 14.95
N GLN A 7 -2.35 -1.21 14.92
CA GLN A 7 -2.45 -2.38 14.07
C GLN A 7 -3.46 -3.35 14.66
N VAL A 8 -4.62 -3.43 14.05
CA VAL A 8 -5.47 -4.61 14.13
C VAL A 8 -4.62 -5.73 13.52
N ASP A 9 -4.19 -6.68 14.35
CA ASP A 9 -3.57 -7.94 13.89
C ASP A 9 -4.67 -8.77 13.20
N GLY A 10 -5.21 -8.16 12.16
CA GLY A 10 -6.24 -8.71 11.29
C GLY A 10 -5.60 -9.87 10.55
N THR A 11 -6.22 -11.00 10.64
CA THR A 11 -5.72 -12.23 10.05
C THR A 11 -5.46 -12.04 8.57
N PHE A 12 -4.19 -11.93 8.22
CA PHE A 12 -3.76 -11.82 6.83
C PHE A 12 -3.87 -13.20 6.17
N VAL A 13 -4.79 -13.35 5.24
CA VAL A 13 -5.07 -14.60 4.55
C VAL A 13 -4.81 -14.49 3.04
N GLY A 14 -4.46 -15.61 2.45
CA GLY A 14 -4.16 -15.66 1.00
C GLY A 14 -2.94 -14.84 0.61
N ARG A 15 -2.94 -14.27 -0.59
CA ARG A 15 -1.92 -13.32 -1.11
C ARG A 15 -0.50 -13.87 -1.25
N ARG A 16 -0.33 -15.19 -1.25
CA ARG A 16 1.00 -15.83 -1.33
C ARG A 16 1.74 -15.46 -2.62
N SER A 17 1.04 -15.39 -3.75
CA SER A 17 1.61 -15.04 -5.04
C SER A 17 2.04 -13.58 -5.12
N GLU A 18 1.21 -12.67 -4.62
CA GLU A 18 1.51 -11.25 -4.59
C GLU A 18 2.69 -10.96 -3.64
N LEU A 19 2.67 -11.57 -2.45
CA LEU A 19 3.76 -11.43 -1.49
C LEU A 19 5.08 -12.01 -2.03
N ALA A 20 5.04 -13.18 -2.68
CA ALA A 20 6.22 -13.77 -3.33
C ALA A 20 6.78 -12.86 -4.43
N SER A 21 5.91 -12.21 -5.22
CA SER A 21 6.32 -11.24 -6.23
C SER A 21 7.04 -10.03 -5.62
N LEU A 22 6.51 -9.48 -4.51
CA LEU A 22 7.14 -8.37 -3.79
C LEU A 22 8.51 -8.77 -3.22
N LEU A 23 8.62 -9.96 -2.61
CA LEU A 23 9.86 -10.47 -2.06
C LEU A 23 10.92 -10.74 -3.15
N ALA A 24 10.51 -11.17 -4.34
CA ALA A 24 11.41 -11.32 -5.48
C ALA A 24 12.00 -9.96 -5.91
N GLN A 25 11.20 -8.88 -5.96
CA GLN A 25 11.71 -7.54 -6.23
C GLN A 25 12.68 -7.07 -5.14
N ALA A 26 12.41 -7.39 -3.87
CA ALA A 26 13.33 -7.08 -2.78
C ALA A 26 14.66 -7.85 -2.89
N ALA A 27 14.64 -9.07 -3.40
CA ALA A 27 15.86 -9.85 -3.66
C ALA A 27 16.72 -9.23 -4.79
N ASP A 28 16.08 -8.79 -5.88
CA ASP A 28 16.75 -8.06 -6.96
C ASP A 28 17.44 -6.79 -6.45
N VAL A 29 16.75 -6.02 -5.58
CA VAL A 29 17.30 -4.80 -4.98
C VAL A 29 18.51 -5.10 -4.09
N ARG A 30 18.49 -6.16 -3.32
CA ARG A 30 19.68 -6.57 -2.53
C ARG A 30 20.89 -6.89 -3.41
N SER A 31 20.64 -7.31 -4.63
CA SER A 31 21.68 -7.58 -5.65
C SER A 31 22.12 -6.34 -6.43
N GLY A 32 21.68 -5.13 -6.02
CA GLY A 32 22.06 -3.88 -6.67
C GLY A 32 21.22 -3.52 -7.91
N HIS A 33 20.01 -4.04 -8.03
CA HIS A 33 19.10 -3.71 -9.11
C HIS A 33 17.90 -2.91 -8.54
N PRO A 34 17.88 -1.58 -8.70
CA PRO A 34 16.76 -0.78 -8.20
C PRO A 34 15.46 -1.20 -8.88
N ARG A 35 14.38 -1.26 -8.09
CA ARG A 35 13.07 -1.71 -8.55
C ARG A 35 11.95 -0.77 -8.14
N VAL A 36 10.94 -0.67 -9.00
CA VAL A 36 9.69 0.03 -8.75
C VAL A 36 8.53 -0.95 -8.84
N VAL A 37 7.71 -1.03 -7.80
CA VAL A 37 6.51 -1.87 -7.81
C VAL A 37 5.27 -0.98 -7.79
N LEU A 38 4.37 -1.21 -8.75
CA LEU A 38 3.02 -0.66 -8.74
C LEU A 38 2.07 -1.71 -8.16
N LEU A 39 1.66 -1.51 -6.91
CA LEU A 39 0.70 -2.36 -6.21
C LEU A 39 -0.70 -1.78 -6.38
N THR A 40 -1.53 -2.39 -7.22
CA THR A 40 -2.84 -1.83 -7.59
C THR A 40 -3.98 -2.79 -7.28
N GLY A 41 -5.17 -2.24 -7.02
CA GLY A 41 -6.39 -3.03 -6.77
C GLY A 41 -7.55 -2.14 -6.33
N GLU A 42 -8.74 -2.73 -6.25
CA GLU A 42 -9.96 -2.04 -5.84
C GLU A 42 -9.87 -1.53 -4.37
N PRO A 43 -10.67 -0.52 -3.98
CA PRO A 43 -10.80 -0.12 -2.58
C PRO A 43 -11.19 -1.32 -1.70
N GLY A 44 -10.64 -1.39 -0.48
CA GLY A 44 -10.95 -2.46 0.48
C GLY A 44 -10.41 -3.85 0.12
N ILE A 45 -9.63 -4.00 -0.98
CA ILE A 45 -9.10 -5.28 -1.44
C ILE A 45 -7.89 -5.78 -0.61
N GLY A 46 -7.36 -4.98 0.32
CA GLY A 46 -6.24 -5.34 1.19
C GLY A 46 -4.85 -4.99 0.66
N LYS A 47 -4.70 -3.94 -0.16
CA LYS A 47 -3.39 -3.47 -0.68
C LYS A 47 -2.45 -3.02 0.43
N THR A 48 -2.92 -2.12 1.30
CA THR A 48 -2.17 -1.59 2.44
C THR A 48 -1.74 -2.72 3.37
N ALA A 49 -2.65 -3.65 3.70
CA ALA A 49 -2.34 -4.82 4.52
C ALA A 49 -1.26 -5.72 3.88
N LEU A 50 -1.31 -5.91 2.55
CA LEU A 50 -0.28 -6.64 1.82
C LEU A 50 1.07 -5.90 1.84
N ALA A 51 1.07 -4.58 1.67
CA ALA A 51 2.29 -3.77 1.72
C ALA A 51 2.94 -3.84 3.11
N HIS A 52 2.18 -3.67 4.19
CA HIS A 52 2.70 -3.80 5.56
C HIS A 52 3.16 -5.23 5.88
N ARG A 53 2.44 -6.26 5.39
CA ARG A 53 2.89 -7.65 5.52
C ARG A 53 4.21 -7.89 4.79
N PHE A 54 4.37 -7.31 3.61
CA PHE A 54 5.64 -7.34 2.88
C PHE A 54 6.76 -6.63 3.67
N VAL A 55 6.51 -5.42 4.18
CA VAL A 55 7.47 -4.67 5.00
C VAL A 55 7.96 -5.52 6.18
N SER A 56 7.05 -6.19 6.90
CA SER A 56 7.41 -7.05 8.04
C SER A 56 8.32 -8.24 7.67
N GLN A 57 8.32 -8.66 6.40
CA GLN A 57 9.16 -9.74 5.87
C GLN A 57 10.40 -9.23 5.12
N ALA A 58 10.43 -7.97 4.70
CA ALA A 58 11.55 -7.35 4.00
C ALA A 58 12.67 -6.92 4.98
N GLN A 59 13.19 -7.89 5.77
CA GLN A 59 14.21 -7.61 6.78
C GLN A 59 15.46 -6.97 6.19
N GLY A 60 16.08 -6.07 6.93
CA GLY A 60 17.32 -5.39 6.56
C GLY A 60 17.14 -4.19 5.62
N PHE A 61 15.91 -3.83 5.24
CA PHE A 61 15.62 -2.58 4.57
C PHE A 61 15.40 -1.45 5.57
N GLN A 62 15.86 -0.26 5.23
CA GLN A 62 15.47 0.98 5.89
C GLN A 62 14.13 1.41 5.28
N LEU A 63 13.06 1.43 6.08
CA LEU A 63 11.73 1.82 5.61
C LEU A 63 11.59 3.35 5.64
N TRP A 64 11.21 3.90 4.49
CA TRP A 64 10.76 5.29 4.32
C TRP A 64 9.32 5.25 3.85
N GLU A 65 8.41 5.67 4.69
CA GLU A 65 6.98 5.56 4.44
C GLU A 65 6.35 6.94 4.31
N ALA A 66 5.44 7.06 3.34
CA ALA A 66 4.60 8.23 3.12
C ALA A 66 3.23 7.80 2.62
N SER A 67 2.23 8.65 2.83
CA SER A 67 0.88 8.46 2.30
C SER A 67 0.40 9.69 1.55
N GLY A 68 -0.27 9.47 0.43
CA GLY A 68 -1.01 10.52 -0.25
C GLY A 68 -2.37 10.74 0.40
N GLU A 69 -2.74 12.02 0.59
CA GLU A 69 -4.05 12.39 1.09
C GLU A 69 -4.78 13.30 0.12
N GLU A 70 -6.07 13.06 -0.09
CA GLU A 70 -6.89 13.83 -1.03
C GLU A 70 -6.89 15.33 -0.69
N ALA A 71 -6.98 15.67 0.61
CA ALA A 71 -6.95 17.05 1.09
C ALA A 71 -5.59 17.75 0.89
N GLU A 72 -4.51 16.98 0.80
CA GLU A 72 -3.13 17.46 0.66
C GLU A 72 -2.60 17.40 -0.78
N GLN A 73 -3.38 16.94 -1.73
CA GLN A 73 -2.95 16.76 -3.13
C GLN A 73 -2.41 18.04 -3.79
N LEU A 74 -2.83 19.21 -3.32
CA LEU A 74 -2.33 20.51 -3.76
C LEU A 74 -1.11 21.03 -2.97
N LEU A 75 -0.70 20.29 -1.94
CA LEU A 75 0.45 20.64 -1.11
C LEU A 75 1.74 20.25 -1.83
N THR A 76 2.48 21.23 -2.32
CA THR A 76 3.72 21.00 -3.08
C THR A 76 4.76 20.28 -2.22
N PHE A 77 5.23 19.11 -2.67
CA PHE A 77 6.21 18.24 -2.02
C PHE A 77 5.76 17.60 -0.69
N GLY A 78 4.45 17.47 -0.43
CA GLY A 78 3.94 16.88 0.79
C GLY A 78 4.43 15.44 1.01
N VAL A 79 4.44 14.60 -0.03
CA VAL A 79 4.94 13.22 0.05
C VAL A 79 6.47 13.18 0.22
N ILE A 80 7.23 14.04 -0.47
CA ILE A 80 8.70 14.11 -0.27
C ILE A 80 9.03 14.55 1.16
N GLU A 81 8.31 15.50 1.71
CA GLU A 81 8.51 15.97 3.08
C GLU A 81 8.31 14.83 4.10
N GLN A 82 7.29 14.00 3.92
CA GLN A 82 7.07 12.82 4.76
C GLN A 82 8.25 11.83 4.63
N LEU A 83 8.71 11.53 3.41
CA LEU A 83 9.84 10.62 3.17
C LEU A 83 11.14 11.12 3.80
N VAL A 84 11.41 12.43 3.69
CA VAL A 84 12.62 13.03 4.29
C VAL A 84 12.57 12.98 5.82
N ARG A 85 11.41 13.17 6.44
CA ARG A 85 11.23 13.00 7.89
C ARG A 85 11.42 11.56 8.36
N ALA A 86 11.07 10.59 7.53
CA ALA A 86 11.28 9.17 7.82
C ALA A 86 12.74 8.74 7.66
N ALA A 87 13.57 9.52 6.94
CA ALA A 87 14.98 9.24 6.75
C ALA A 87 15.80 9.64 7.99
N PRO A 88 16.50 8.70 8.65
CA PRO A 88 17.30 9.02 9.81
C PRO A 88 18.45 9.96 9.43
N ASP A 89 18.63 11.03 10.22
CA ASP A 89 19.74 12.00 10.13
C ASP A 89 20.08 12.43 8.68
N SER A 90 19.06 12.80 7.92
CA SER A 90 19.23 13.06 6.48
C SER A 90 20.23 14.20 6.17
N GLY A 91 20.49 15.09 7.14
CA GLY A 91 21.55 16.13 7.07
C GLY A 91 21.59 16.95 5.77
N ASN A 92 20.71 16.67 4.79
CA ASN A 92 20.68 17.35 3.51
C ASN A 92 19.93 18.68 3.66
N PRO A 93 20.63 19.82 3.71
CA PRO A 93 20.01 21.14 3.93
C PRO A 93 19.00 21.49 2.85
N ALA A 94 19.18 20.96 1.64
CA ALA A 94 18.30 21.20 0.50
C ALA A 94 16.90 20.61 0.72
N LEU A 95 16.81 19.45 1.39
CA LEU A 95 15.54 18.79 1.69
C LEU A 95 14.97 19.23 3.06
N ALA A 96 15.83 19.63 4.00
CA ALA A 96 15.40 20.14 5.30
C ALA A 96 14.54 21.41 5.19
N GLU A 97 14.75 22.21 4.14
CA GLU A 97 14.00 23.44 3.89
C GLU A 97 12.70 23.24 3.09
N LEU A 98 12.33 22.01 2.67
CA LEU A 98 11.09 21.78 1.92
C LEU A 98 9.85 22.20 2.71
N GLY A 99 9.88 22.03 4.04
CA GLY A 99 8.81 22.48 4.94
C GLY A 99 8.80 24.00 5.21
N ASN A 100 9.84 24.73 4.80
CA ASN A 100 9.94 26.17 5.03
C ASN A 100 9.27 26.93 3.86
N ARG A 101 8.01 27.31 4.03
CA ARG A 101 7.11 27.88 3.00
C ARG A 101 7.39 29.36 2.70
N ASN A 102 8.64 29.76 2.56
CA ASN A 102 9.00 31.17 2.26
C ASN A 102 8.65 31.63 0.82
N GLY A 103 7.65 30.99 0.18
CA GLY A 103 7.08 31.47 -1.09
C GLY A 103 7.89 31.11 -2.36
N GLU A 104 9.04 30.49 -2.26
CA GLU A 104 9.79 30.00 -3.43
C GLU A 104 9.25 28.65 -3.89
N VAL A 105 8.71 28.62 -5.11
CA VAL A 105 8.33 27.37 -5.80
C VAL A 105 9.61 26.68 -6.26
N ARG A 106 10.02 25.62 -5.57
CA ARG A 106 11.19 24.82 -5.96
C ARG A 106 10.90 23.98 -7.20
N ASP A 107 11.91 23.83 -8.05
CA ASP A 107 11.83 22.97 -9.23
C ASP A 107 11.81 21.49 -8.78
N PRO A 108 10.83 20.67 -9.20
CA PRO A 108 10.81 19.22 -8.92
C PRO A 108 12.07 18.48 -9.37
N ILE A 109 12.75 18.94 -10.39
CA ILE A 109 14.02 18.36 -10.87
C ILE A 109 15.13 18.56 -9.83
N TRP A 110 15.20 19.76 -9.25
CA TRP A 110 16.18 20.08 -8.21
C TRP A 110 15.93 19.24 -6.94
N VAL A 111 14.68 19.14 -6.49
CA VAL A 111 14.30 18.29 -5.36
C VAL A 111 14.60 16.82 -5.64
N GLY A 112 14.34 16.36 -6.88
CA GLY A 112 14.65 15.00 -7.31
C GLY A 112 16.15 14.70 -7.32
N ALA A 113 17.02 15.71 -7.65
CA ALA A 113 18.47 15.55 -7.58
C ALA A 113 18.95 15.43 -6.12
N ALA A 114 18.41 16.25 -5.22
CA ALA A 114 18.70 16.16 -3.79
C ALA A 114 18.22 14.84 -3.17
N LEU A 115 17.05 14.34 -3.61
CA LEU A 115 16.53 13.03 -3.19
C LEU A 115 17.42 11.89 -3.69
N LEU A 116 17.95 11.96 -4.92
CA LEU A 116 18.86 10.97 -5.46
C LEU A 116 20.16 10.91 -4.63
N GLU A 117 20.71 12.07 -4.27
CA GLU A 117 21.90 12.15 -3.41
C GLU A 117 21.63 11.56 -2.01
N LEU A 118 20.47 11.89 -1.41
CA LEU A 118 20.07 11.34 -0.13
C LEU A 118 19.91 9.82 -0.19
N LEU A 119 19.23 9.29 -1.20
CA LEU A 119 19.10 7.83 -1.40
C LEU A 119 20.48 7.17 -1.55
N GLY A 120 21.41 7.79 -2.29
CA GLY A 120 22.77 7.31 -2.42
C GLY A 120 23.50 7.21 -1.08
N THR A 121 23.41 8.26 -0.27
CA THR A 121 24.07 8.31 1.05
C THR A 121 23.48 7.27 2.03
N MET A 122 22.17 7.14 2.07
CA MET A 122 21.47 6.25 3.01
C MET A 122 21.72 4.77 2.75
N GLN A 123 22.04 4.40 1.53
CA GLN A 123 22.38 3.01 1.18
C GLN A 123 23.66 2.48 1.84
N ALA A 124 24.49 3.34 2.43
CA ALA A 124 25.64 2.92 3.22
C ALA A 124 25.25 2.09 4.46
N ALA A 125 24.10 2.39 5.06
CA ALA A 125 23.58 1.66 6.21
C ALA A 125 22.73 0.42 5.84
N GLY A 126 22.32 0.28 4.58
CA GLY A 126 21.53 -0.86 4.09
C GLY A 126 20.62 -0.48 2.92
N PRO A 127 19.94 -1.45 2.28
CA PRO A 127 19.00 -1.15 1.22
C PRO A 127 17.83 -0.30 1.73
N VAL A 128 17.29 0.55 0.86
CA VAL A 128 16.18 1.47 1.18
C VAL A 128 14.88 0.95 0.57
N LEU A 129 13.82 0.92 1.35
CA LEU A 129 12.45 0.64 0.91
C LEU A 129 11.62 1.92 1.05
N VAL A 130 11.24 2.50 -0.07
CA VAL A 130 10.31 3.63 -0.15
C VAL A 130 8.91 3.07 -0.36
N LEU A 131 8.01 3.25 0.61
CA LEU A 131 6.61 2.86 0.52
C LEU A 131 5.73 4.12 0.44
N ILE A 132 4.93 4.23 -0.61
CA ILE A 132 3.97 5.32 -0.76
C ILE A 132 2.58 4.71 -0.86
N ASP A 133 1.80 4.84 0.21
CA ASP A 133 0.41 4.40 0.20
C ASP A 133 -0.50 5.47 -0.40
N ASP A 134 -1.67 5.06 -0.88
CA ASP A 134 -2.66 5.92 -1.54
C ASP A 134 -2.03 6.89 -2.56
N ALA A 135 -1.05 6.42 -3.34
CA ALA A 135 -0.27 7.20 -4.30
C ALA A 135 -1.10 7.95 -5.35
N GLN A 136 -2.39 7.59 -5.53
CA GLN A 136 -3.32 8.35 -6.37
C GLN A 136 -3.60 9.76 -5.83
N TRP A 137 -3.34 10.01 -4.54
CA TRP A 137 -3.50 11.30 -3.87
C TRP A 137 -2.18 12.05 -3.64
N ALA A 138 -1.05 11.45 -4.01
CA ALA A 138 0.26 12.10 -3.90
C ALA A 138 0.30 13.38 -4.76
N ASP A 139 0.95 14.42 -4.28
CA ASP A 139 1.10 15.65 -5.02
C ASP A 139 2.00 15.49 -6.26
N ARG A 140 1.70 16.28 -7.29
CA ARG A 140 2.37 16.17 -8.58
C ARG A 140 3.87 16.46 -8.52
N ALA A 141 4.28 17.42 -7.69
CA ALA A 141 5.68 17.81 -7.58
C ALA A 141 6.52 16.70 -6.96
N SER A 142 6.00 16.07 -5.88
CA SER A 142 6.62 14.88 -5.29
C SER A 142 6.76 13.73 -6.30
N LEU A 143 5.72 13.42 -7.07
CA LEU A 143 5.79 12.35 -8.06
C LEU A 143 6.79 12.66 -9.17
N GLN A 144 6.91 13.91 -9.60
CA GLN A 144 7.92 14.33 -10.59
C GLN A 144 9.35 14.21 -10.05
N ALA A 145 9.59 14.66 -8.80
CA ALA A 145 10.88 14.53 -8.14
C ALA A 145 11.29 13.06 -7.94
N LEU A 146 10.35 12.21 -7.50
CA LEU A 146 10.58 10.76 -7.37
C LEU A 146 10.93 10.11 -8.70
N VAL A 147 10.16 10.36 -9.76
CA VAL A 147 10.47 9.81 -11.10
C VAL A 147 11.82 10.28 -11.59
N PHE A 148 12.19 11.55 -11.34
CA PHE A 148 13.51 12.07 -11.70
C PHE A 148 14.63 11.30 -11.00
N ALA A 149 14.53 11.07 -9.69
CA ALA A 149 15.51 10.32 -8.92
C ALA A 149 15.57 8.85 -9.36
N LEU A 150 14.42 8.16 -9.40
CA LEU A 150 14.33 6.72 -9.70
C LEU A 150 14.87 6.35 -11.10
N ARG A 151 14.70 7.23 -12.08
CA ARG A 151 15.24 7.02 -13.43
C ARG A 151 16.77 7.09 -13.50
N ARG A 152 17.42 7.59 -12.46
CA ARG A 152 18.90 7.77 -12.41
C ARG A 152 19.59 6.76 -11.52
N LEU A 153 18.83 5.97 -10.77
CA LEU A 153 19.36 4.83 -10.04
C LEU A 153 19.90 3.78 -11.04
N GLN A 154 21.08 3.21 -10.77
CA GLN A 154 21.73 2.23 -11.64
C GLN A 154 22.07 0.94 -10.88
N ALA A 155 23.04 0.98 -10.00
CA ALA A 155 23.47 -0.14 -9.15
C ALA A 155 23.05 0.09 -7.70
N ASP A 156 21.91 0.73 -7.53
CA ASP A 156 21.42 1.17 -6.24
C ASP A 156 20.51 0.13 -5.58
N ARG A 157 20.56 0.06 -4.24
CA ARG A 157 19.74 -0.85 -3.45
C ARG A 157 18.48 -0.13 -2.94
N VAL A 158 17.65 0.32 -3.89
CA VAL A 158 16.42 1.05 -3.62
C VAL A 158 15.22 0.30 -4.20
N LEU A 159 14.26 -0.03 -3.36
CA LEU A 159 12.95 -0.54 -3.74
C LEU A 159 11.89 0.53 -3.49
N THR A 160 11.13 0.88 -4.51
CA THR A 160 9.98 1.78 -4.37
C THR A 160 8.69 1.01 -4.58
N VAL A 161 7.79 1.04 -3.61
CA VAL A 161 6.46 0.43 -3.69
C VAL A 161 5.41 1.54 -3.67
N MET A 162 4.67 1.65 -4.78
CA MET A 162 3.58 2.61 -4.95
C MET A 162 2.26 1.87 -4.83
N VAL A 163 1.51 2.11 -3.78
CA VAL A 163 0.17 1.51 -3.57
C VAL A 163 -0.88 2.46 -4.12
N SER A 164 -1.75 1.98 -5.02
CA SER A 164 -2.73 2.83 -5.68
C SER A 164 -4.03 2.08 -5.97
N ARG A 165 -5.13 2.82 -6.15
CA ARG A 165 -6.41 2.26 -6.59
C ARG A 165 -6.36 1.89 -8.07
N SER A 166 -7.04 0.78 -8.44
CA SER A 166 -7.30 0.46 -9.85
C SER A 166 -8.17 1.57 -10.47
N GLY A 167 -7.88 1.91 -11.72
CA GLY A 167 -8.67 2.93 -12.43
C GLY A 167 -8.28 4.38 -12.13
N SER A 168 -7.28 4.64 -11.29
CA SER A 168 -6.72 5.98 -11.12
C SER A 168 -6.28 6.58 -12.46
N PRO A 169 -6.44 7.89 -12.69
CA PRO A 169 -6.06 8.52 -13.94
C PRO A 169 -4.61 8.16 -14.31
N ARG A 170 -4.44 7.52 -15.47
CA ARG A 170 -3.11 7.03 -15.92
C ARG A 170 -2.05 8.13 -15.98
N GLY A 171 -2.47 9.39 -16.16
CA GLY A 171 -1.57 10.54 -16.23
C GLY A 171 -0.82 10.83 -14.92
N HIS A 172 -1.45 10.55 -13.78
CA HIS A 172 -0.88 10.88 -12.46
C HIS A 172 0.37 10.05 -12.15
N LEU A 173 0.32 8.73 -12.39
CA LEU A 173 1.44 7.80 -12.17
C LEU A 173 2.18 7.40 -13.45
N ALA A 174 2.01 8.14 -14.55
CA ALA A 174 2.55 7.76 -15.87
C ALA A 174 4.08 7.58 -15.89
N GLY A 175 4.81 8.33 -15.07
CA GLY A 175 6.26 8.20 -14.95
C GLY A 175 6.67 6.83 -14.39
N PHE A 176 5.96 6.36 -13.37
CA PHE A 176 6.20 5.05 -12.73
C PHE A 176 5.76 3.90 -13.63
N HIS A 177 4.63 4.04 -14.34
CA HIS A 177 4.20 3.06 -15.35
C HIS A 177 5.30 2.83 -16.40
N ARG A 178 5.89 3.92 -16.92
CA ARG A 178 7.01 3.82 -17.89
C ARG A 178 8.23 3.12 -17.30
N LEU A 179 8.58 3.36 -16.02
CA LEU A 179 9.68 2.65 -15.37
C LEU A 179 9.44 1.14 -15.36
N VAL A 180 8.22 0.71 -14.97
CA VAL A 180 7.86 -0.71 -14.96
C VAL A 180 7.85 -1.30 -16.37
N GLU A 181 7.30 -0.60 -17.37
CA GLU A 181 7.28 -1.02 -18.77
C GLU A 181 8.69 -1.19 -19.38
N HIS A 182 9.66 -0.40 -18.92
CA HIS A 182 11.06 -0.53 -19.34
C HIS A 182 11.87 -1.56 -18.53
N GLY A 183 11.21 -2.41 -17.75
CA GLY A 183 11.86 -3.51 -17.02
C GLY A 183 12.48 -3.11 -15.67
N HIS A 184 12.25 -1.89 -15.19
CA HIS A 184 12.77 -1.43 -13.90
C HIS A 184 11.86 -1.82 -12.71
N GLY A 185 10.99 -2.83 -12.87
CA GLY A 185 10.12 -3.24 -11.77
C GLY A 185 8.97 -4.13 -12.20
N ALA A 186 7.93 -4.17 -11.38
CA ALA A 186 6.78 -5.05 -11.56
C ALA A 186 5.44 -4.34 -11.30
N TRP A 187 4.41 -4.84 -11.96
CA TRP A 187 3.03 -4.47 -11.67
C TRP A 187 2.35 -5.62 -10.92
N VAL A 188 2.05 -5.41 -9.67
CA VAL A 188 1.35 -6.38 -8.81
C VAL A 188 -0.10 -5.95 -8.67
N ARG A 189 -1.01 -6.70 -9.30
CA ARG A 189 -2.44 -6.44 -9.20
C ARG A 189 -3.06 -7.29 -8.11
N VAL A 190 -3.57 -6.66 -7.07
CA VAL A 190 -4.28 -7.32 -5.97
C VAL A 190 -5.73 -7.55 -6.39
N ARG A 191 -6.10 -8.82 -6.51
CA ARG A 191 -7.47 -9.24 -6.88
C ARG A 191 -8.26 -9.62 -5.63
N GLY A 192 -9.57 -9.92 -5.79
CA GLY A 192 -10.39 -10.45 -4.70
C GLY A 192 -9.83 -11.78 -4.15
N LEU A 193 -10.07 -12.03 -2.87
CA LEU A 193 -9.77 -13.31 -2.24
C LEU A 193 -10.54 -14.43 -2.95
N ASP A 194 -9.91 -15.58 -3.08
CA ASP A 194 -10.57 -16.79 -3.53
C ASP A 194 -11.42 -17.43 -2.40
N THR A 195 -12.18 -18.45 -2.75
CA THR A 195 -13.07 -19.16 -1.80
C THR A 195 -12.32 -19.74 -0.62
N SER A 196 -11.12 -20.26 -0.85
CA SER A 196 -10.29 -20.84 0.23
C SER A 196 -9.83 -19.78 1.21
N SER A 197 -9.39 -18.63 0.70
CA SER A 197 -8.97 -17.48 1.52
C SER A 197 -10.16 -16.83 2.25
N ILE A 198 -11.35 -16.78 1.65
CA ILE A 198 -12.58 -16.35 2.37
C ILE A 198 -12.89 -17.29 3.54
N ARG A 199 -12.71 -18.62 3.37
CA ARG A 199 -12.88 -19.57 4.47
C ARG A 199 -11.83 -19.37 5.57
N GLU A 200 -10.57 -19.21 5.19
CA GLU A 200 -9.50 -18.91 6.14
C GLU A 200 -9.80 -17.62 6.92
N LEU A 201 -10.32 -16.59 6.25
CA LEU A 201 -10.74 -15.34 6.89
C LEU A 201 -11.88 -15.57 7.89
N GLY A 202 -12.91 -16.34 7.50
CA GLY A 202 -14.01 -16.69 8.40
C GLY A 202 -13.54 -17.42 9.65
N VAL A 203 -12.68 -18.44 9.50
CA VAL A 203 -12.12 -19.18 10.63
C VAL A 203 -11.35 -18.25 11.58
N SER A 204 -10.57 -17.35 11.05
CA SER A 204 -9.80 -16.39 11.85
C SER A 204 -10.68 -15.40 12.63
N MET A 205 -11.91 -15.20 12.18
CA MET A 205 -12.92 -14.37 12.83
C MET A 205 -13.87 -15.16 13.73
N GLY A 206 -13.56 -16.46 14.00
CA GLY A 206 -14.37 -17.32 14.88
C GLY A 206 -15.58 -17.96 14.18
N VAL A 207 -15.66 -17.89 12.85
CA VAL A 207 -16.69 -18.61 12.08
C VAL A 207 -16.17 -20.02 11.75
N ASP A 208 -16.20 -20.90 12.75
CA ASP A 208 -15.85 -22.30 12.54
C ASP A 208 -16.83 -22.97 11.57
N HIS A 209 -16.30 -23.77 10.65
CA HIS A 209 -17.07 -24.57 9.69
C HIS A 209 -17.84 -23.80 8.62
N LEU A 210 -17.29 -22.66 8.13
CA LEU A 210 -17.85 -22.02 6.95
C LEU A 210 -17.82 -22.98 5.75
N SER A 211 -19.01 -23.34 5.22
CA SER A 211 -19.09 -24.26 4.08
C SER A 211 -18.50 -23.61 2.81
N SER A 212 -18.00 -24.44 1.88
CA SER A 212 -17.49 -23.91 0.59
C SER A 212 -18.56 -23.14 -0.18
N ARG A 213 -19.83 -23.59 -0.12
CA ARG A 213 -20.97 -22.89 -0.76
C ARG A 213 -21.23 -21.52 -0.13
N ALA A 214 -21.17 -21.40 1.20
CA ALA A 214 -21.31 -20.13 1.89
C ALA A 214 -20.15 -19.19 1.55
N ALA A 215 -18.92 -19.69 1.53
CA ALA A 215 -17.74 -18.92 1.14
C ALA A 215 -17.81 -18.44 -0.33
N ASP A 216 -18.29 -19.27 -1.25
CA ASP A 216 -18.50 -18.88 -2.65
C ASP A 216 -19.56 -17.78 -2.79
N ARG A 217 -20.66 -17.85 -2.02
CA ARG A 217 -21.67 -16.80 -1.99
C ARG A 217 -21.11 -15.48 -1.46
N ILE A 218 -20.36 -15.52 -0.35
CA ILE A 218 -19.71 -14.34 0.21
C ILE A 218 -18.72 -13.76 -0.82
N ARG A 219 -17.88 -14.61 -1.42
CA ARG A 219 -16.94 -14.19 -2.47
C ARG A 219 -17.65 -13.54 -3.65
N ALA A 220 -18.73 -14.12 -4.14
CA ALA A 220 -19.49 -13.58 -5.25
C ALA A 220 -20.16 -12.23 -4.90
N HIS A 221 -20.68 -12.11 -3.67
CA HIS A 221 -21.34 -10.91 -3.19
C HIS A 221 -20.36 -9.74 -2.93
N THR A 222 -19.17 -10.05 -2.38
CA THR A 222 -18.16 -9.05 -2.00
C THR A 222 -17.11 -8.79 -3.09
N GLY A 223 -17.15 -9.52 -4.21
CA GLY A 223 -16.05 -9.54 -5.18
C GLY A 223 -14.74 -10.08 -4.59
N GLY A 224 -14.80 -10.78 -3.45
CA GLY A 224 -13.65 -11.24 -2.70
C GLY A 224 -12.92 -10.12 -1.92
N SER A 225 -13.56 -8.96 -1.70
CA SER A 225 -13.01 -7.91 -0.85
C SER A 225 -12.93 -8.36 0.61
N PRO A 226 -11.72 -8.39 1.23
CA PRO A 226 -11.58 -8.73 2.64
C PRO A 226 -12.40 -7.81 3.54
N LEU A 227 -12.40 -6.51 3.23
CA LEU A 227 -13.11 -5.51 4.01
C LEU A 227 -14.62 -5.77 4.05
N HIS A 228 -15.23 -6.07 2.89
CA HIS A 228 -16.65 -6.40 2.81
C HIS A 228 -16.95 -7.78 3.41
N ALA A 229 -16.08 -8.76 3.21
CA ALA A 229 -16.24 -10.09 3.81
C ALA A 229 -16.19 -10.03 5.34
N THR A 230 -15.26 -9.28 5.90
CA THR A 230 -15.16 -9.02 7.35
C THR A 230 -16.45 -8.40 7.89
N ALA A 231 -17.01 -7.39 7.19
CA ALA A 231 -18.27 -6.78 7.60
C ALA A 231 -19.43 -7.80 7.64
N ILE A 232 -19.51 -8.70 6.64
CA ILE A 232 -20.52 -9.78 6.65
C ILE A 232 -20.30 -10.72 7.84
N PHE A 233 -19.08 -11.09 8.17
CA PHE A 233 -18.79 -11.96 9.31
C PHE A 233 -19.13 -11.30 10.65
N ASP A 234 -18.90 -10.00 10.79
CA ASP A 234 -19.22 -9.24 12.00
C ASP A 234 -20.75 -9.07 12.20
N GLU A 235 -21.50 -8.87 11.11
CA GLU A 235 -22.94 -8.60 11.16
C GLU A 235 -23.81 -9.86 11.20
N THR A 236 -23.31 -10.96 10.62
CA THR A 236 -24.11 -12.16 10.44
C THR A 236 -23.84 -13.15 11.57
N ILE A 237 -24.92 -13.59 12.24
CA ILE A 237 -24.81 -14.60 13.32
C ILE A 237 -24.14 -15.86 12.75
N PRO A 238 -23.09 -16.42 13.38
CA PRO A 238 -22.35 -17.57 12.90
C PRO A 238 -23.22 -18.79 12.55
N ALA A 239 -24.40 -18.94 13.19
CA ALA A 239 -25.35 -20.00 12.89
C ALA A 239 -25.94 -19.91 11.47
N VAL A 240 -26.19 -18.69 10.98
CA VAL A 240 -26.74 -18.45 9.62
C VAL A 240 -25.70 -18.77 8.54
N LEU A 241 -24.42 -18.60 8.85
CA LEU A 241 -23.33 -18.90 7.94
C LEU A 241 -22.99 -20.40 7.87
N ARG A 242 -23.36 -21.17 8.88
CA ARG A 242 -23.14 -22.64 8.95
C ARG A 242 -24.18 -23.43 8.16
N GLU A 243 -25.41 -22.93 8.08
CA GLU A 243 -26.48 -23.60 7.35
C GLU A 243 -26.44 -23.27 5.85
N PRO A 244 -26.76 -24.20 4.95
CA PRO A 244 -26.92 -23.92 3.53
C PRO A 244 -28.25 -23.16 3.31
N SER A 245 -28.30 -21.92 3.76
CA SER A 245 -29.48 -21.06 3.61
C SER A 245 -29.36 -20.24 2.33
N ASP A 246 -30.43 -20.17 1.56
CA ASP A 246 -30.54 -19.28 0.39
C ASP A 246 -30.96 -17.86 0.77
N LEU A 247 -30.94 -17.51 2.06
CA LEU A 247 -31.26 -16.17 2.54
C LEU A 247 -30.31 -15.13 1.91
N PRO A 248 -30.83 -13.98 1.49
CA PRO A 248 -29.99 -12.92 0.94
C PRO A 248 -28.98 -12.46 2.00
N LEU A 249 -27.71 -12.30 1.57
CA LEU A 249 -26.70 -11.67 2.41
C LEU A 249 -27.03 -10.18 2.58
N PRO A 250 -26.64 -9.56 3.72
CA PRO A 250 -26.88 -8.14 3.93
C PRO A 250 -26.39 -7.31 2.75
N ALA A 251 -27.19 -6.36 2.32
CA ALA A 251 -26.81 -5.46 1.25
C ALA A 251 -25.61 -4.61 1.69
N THR A 252 -24.54 -4.62 0.91
CA THR A 252 -23.34 -3.77 1.15
C THR A 252 -23.63 -2.27 1.00
N ALA A 253 -24.91 -1.87 0.86
CA ALA A 253 -25.34 -0.49 0.66
C ALA A 253 -25.03 0.44 1.85
N ASP A 254 -24.83 -0.09 3.05
CA ASP A 254 -24.54 0.69 4.26
C ASP A 254 -23.04 0.75 4.62
N PHE A 255 -22.16 0.42 3.66
CA PHE A 255 -20.74 0.46 3.86
C PHE A 255 -20.22 1.82 4.37
N GLY A 256 -20.82 2.92 3.91
CA GLY A 256 -20.52 4.27 4.40
C GLY A 256 -20.90 4.50 5.88
N ALA A 257 -21.90 3.80 6.39
CA ALA A 257 -22.29 3.82 7.80
C ALA A 257 -21.34 2.96 8.64
N LEU A 258 -20.96 1.78 8.15
CA LEU A 258 -20.01 0.85 8.79
C LEU A 258 -18.61 1.46 8.97
N VAL A 259 -18.11 2.13 7.94
CA VAL A 259 -16.83 2.86 8.01
C VAL A 259 -16.90 4.00 9.00
N ARG A 260 -18.02 4.75 9.04
CA ARG A 260 -18.24 5.82 10.02
C ARG A 260 -18.29 5.28 11.45
N THR A 261 -19.04 4.21 11.71
CA THR A 261 -19.15 3.61 13.05
C THR A 261 -17.79 3.09 13.57
N ARG A 262 -16.92 2.56 12.70
CA ARG A 262 -15.56 2.16 13.10
C ARG A 262 -14.62 3.34 13.33
N LEU A 263 -14.75 4.43 12.57
CA LEU A 263 -13.97 5.64 12.79
C LEU A 263 -14.39 6.37 14.07
N ASP A 264 -15.69 6.40 14.38
CA ASP A 264 -16.24 7.01 15.60
C ASP A 264 -15.93 6.20 16.87
N GLY A 265 -15.62 4.91 16.75
CA GLY A 265 -15.18 4.04 17.86
C GLY A 265 -13.68 4.08 18.15
N CYS A 266 -12.90 4.85 17.40
CA CYS A 266 -11.46 5.04 17.56
C CYS A 266 -11.07 6.39 18.18
N THR A 267 -12.03 7.14 18.74
CA THR A 267 -11.80 8.38 19.54
C THR A 267 -11.74 8.12 21.02
#